data_fe7ae56e9df39d5f73938b6c05d0503b
#
_entry.id   fe7ae56e9df39d5f73938b6c05d0503b
#
_cell.length_a   1.000
_cell.length_b   1.000
_cell.length_c   1.000
_cell.angle_alpha   90.00
_cell.angle_beta   90.00
_cell.angle_gamma   90.00
#
_symmetry.space_group_name_H-M   'P 1'
#
loop_
_entity.id
_entity.type
_entity.pdbx_description
1 polymer ?
#
loop_
_entity_poly.entity_id
_entity_poly.type
_entity_poly.pdbx_seq_one_letter_code
_entity_poly.pdbx_strand_id
1 'polypeptide(L)'
;MIRRPPRSTPKPSSAASDVYKRQAQGDEAKDLLLNSINLATLCVSAEAVGCMTSCYLKTVEYTKGREQFDQPISNFQVLQHRMVDMFIESELCKSLLFKAMLEVDSGSDDMHKHVSALKAQIGKSGKFSAQQAVQLHGGMGVTDELNVGHYFKRLTTVGTIFGNTDYHLKKYTSL
;
A
#
# COMPACT_ATOMS: atom_id res chain seq x y z
N MET A 1 -18.86 49.09 -33.10
CA MET A 1 -18.06 47.86 -33.30
C MET A 1 -17.24 47.61 -32.03
N ILE A 2 -17.65 46.64 -31.23
CA ILE A 2 -16.95 46.26 -30.00
C ILE A 2 -15.82 45.30 -30.41
N ARG A 3 -14.56 45.70 -30.26
CA ARG A 3 -13.40 44.83 -30.50
C ARG A 3 -13.40 43.71 -29.43
N ARG A 4 -13.45 42.47 -29.88
CA ARG A 4 -13.25 41.30 -28.98
C ARG A 4 -11.86 41.42 -28.33
N PRO A 5 -11.73 41.14 -27.01
CA PRO A 5 -10.42 41.09 -26.37
C PRO A 5 -9.56 40.01 -27.04
N PRO A 6 -8.23 40.19 -27.09
CA PRO A 6 -7.36 39.20 -27.69
C PRO A 6 -7.51 37.89 -26.96
N ARG A 7 -7.66 36.76 -27.69
CA ARG A 7 -7.65 35.43 -27.12
C ARG A 7 -6.34 35.28 -26.31
N SER A 8 -6.50 34.90 -25.05
CA SER A 8 -5.33 34.51 -24.27
C SER A 8 -4.56 33.46 -25.05
N THR A 9 -3.31 33.74 -25.35
CA THR A 9 -2.39 32.76 -25.93
C THR A 9 -2.39 31.51 -25.06
N PRO A 10 -2.59 30.31 -25.63
CA PRO A 10 -2.47 29.09 -24.84
C PRO A 10 -1.13 29.09 -24.17
N LYS A 11 -1.06 28.89 -22.86
CA LYS A 11 0.21 28.64 -22.17
C LYS A 11 0.85 27.44 -22.85
N PRO A 12 2.07 27.53 -23.37
CA PRO A 12 2.75 26.38 -23.95
C PRO A 12 2.90 25.32 -22.87
N SER A 13 2.24 24.18 -23.04
CA SER A 13 2.14 23.15 -22.01
C SER A 13 3.46 22.40 -21.75
N SER A 14 4.35 22.32 -22.71
CA SER A 14 5.60 21.56 -22.61
C SER A 14 6.87 22.38 -22.80
N ALA A 15 6.77 23.56 -23.45
CA ALA A 15 7.94 24.42 -23.67
C ALA A 15 8.20 25.41 -22.54
N ALA A 16 7.32 25.48 -21.55
CA ALA A 16 7.41 26.43 -20.44
C ALA A 16 8.02 25.82 -19.18
N SER A 17 8.81 24.77 -19.26
CA SER A 17 9.73 24.50 -18.18
C SER A 17 10.89 25.50 -18.32
N ASP A 18 10.70 26.65 -17.71
CA ASP A 18 11.72 27.68 -17.59
C ASP A 18 13.01 27.07 -17.07
N VAL A 19 14.13 27.50 -17.65
CA VAL A 19 15.47 26.96 -17.31
C VAL A 19 15.72 26.99 -15.80
N TYR A 20 15.23 27.99 -15.07
CA TYR A 20 15.38 28.09 -13.63
C TYR A 20 14.45 27.19 -12.81
N LYS A 21 13.40 26.61 -13.41
CA LYS A 21 12.54 25.60 -12.80
C LYS A 21 13.07 24.18 -12.98
N ARG A 22 14.04 24.00 -13.87
CA ARG A 22 14.64 22.71 -14.12
C ARG A 22 15.64 22.40 -13.02
N GLN A 23 15.31 21.45 -12.14
CA GLN A 23 16.11 21.06 -10.98
C GLN A 23 17.20 20.04 -11.30
N ALA A 24 17.00 19.21 -12.34
CA ALA A 24 17.98 18.22 -12.79
C ALA A 24 17.78 17.84 -14.26
N GLN A 25 18.80 17.25 -14.90
CA GLN A 25 18.77 16.75 -16.27
C GLN A 25 19.54 15.44 -16.40
N GLY A 26 19.19 14.64 -17.43
CA GLY A 26 19.91 13.41 -17.74
C GLY A 26 19.80 12.36 -16.62
N ASP A 27 20.93 11.73 -16.30
CA ASP A 27 20.99 10.65 -15.31
C ASP A 27 20.71 11.16 -13.90
N GLU A 28 21.13 12.36 -13.53
CA GLU A 28 20.82 12.98 -12.24
C GLU A 28 19.29 13.10 -12.03
N ALA A 29 18.55 13.54 -13.04
CA ALA A 29 17.10 13.64 -12.97
C ALA A 29 16.43 12.26 -12.80
N LYS A 30 16.98 11.24 -13.46
CA LYS A 30 16.52 9.85 -13.35
C LYS A 30 16.73 9.32 -11.94
N ASP A 31 17.88 9.54 -11.35
CA ASP A 31 18.20 9.07 -9.99
C ASP A 31 17.34 9.77 -8.94
N LEU A 32 17.15 11.07 -9.04
CA LEU A 32 16.23 11.81 -8.18
C LEU A 32 14.78 11.29 -8.28
N LEU A 33 14.31 11.00 -9.50
CA LEU A 33 12.98 10.44 -9.72
C LEU A 33 12.87 9.04 -9.10
N LEU A 34 13.85 8.16 -9.31
CA LEU A 34 13.86 6.81 -8.76
C LEU A 34 13.86 6.83 -7.23
N ASN A 35 14.64 7.70 -6.61
CA ASN A 35 14.66 7.88 -5.17
C ASN A 35 13.31 8.38 -4.64
N SER A 36 12.70 9.35 -5.32
CA SER A 36 11.37 9.85 -4.96
C SER A 36 10.29 8.77 -5.04
N ILE A 37 10.32 7.93 -6.09
CA ILE A 37 9.41 6.79 -6.24
C ILE A 37 9.62 5.75 -5.14
N ASN A 38 10.88 5.48 -4.74
CA ASN A 38 11.16 4.56 -3.65
C ASN A 38 10.62 5.07 -2.30
N LEU A 39 10.82 6.34 -1.99
CA LEU A 39 10.25 6.97 -0.79
C LEU A 39 8.72 6.92 -0.80
N ALA A 40 8.08 7.25 -1.92
CA ALA A 40 6.64 7.14 -2.08
C ALA A 40 6.15 5.69 -1.93
N THR A 41 6.89 4.72 -2.46
CA THR A 41 6.61 3.28 -2.31
C THR A 41 6.69 2.85 -0.84
N LEU A 42 7.69 3.33 -0.11
CA LEU A 42 7.85 3.08 1.33
C LEU A 42 6.68 3.66 2.12
N CYS A 43 6.28 4.90 1.86
CA CYS A 43 5.15 5.55 2.53
C CYS A 43 3.82 4.79 2.31
N VAL A 44 3.53 4.40 1.06
CA VAL A 44 2.33 3.62 0.73
C VAL A 44 2.38 2.22 1.37
N SER A 45 3.57 1.63 1.49
CA SER A 45 3.74 0.35 2.18
C SER A 45 3.51 0.47 3.69
N ALA A 46 3.94 1.56 4.32
CA ALA A 46 3.66 1.85 5.72
C ALA A 46 2.15 2.02 5.98
N GLU A 47 1.45 2.72 5.10
CA GLU A 47 -0.02 2.82 5.14
C GLU A 47 -0.67 1.43 5.06
N ALA A 48 -0.19 0.57 4.15
CA ALA A 48 -0.72 -0.79 4.00
C ALA A 48 -0.55 -1.63 5.27
N VAL A 49 0.60 -1.56 5.94
CA VAL A 49 0.84 -2.24 7.23
C VAL A 49 -0.15 -1.76 8.28
N GLY A 50 -0.42 -0.45 8.36
CA GLY A 50 -1.44 0.11 9.25
C GLY A 50 -2.85 -0.40 8.94
N CYS A 51 -3.22 -0.49 7.65
CA CYS A 51 -4.49 -1.05 7.21
C CYS A 51 -4.61 -2.54 7.56
N MET A 52 -3.56 -3.35 7.35
CA MET A 52 -3.55 -4.78 7.68
C MET A 52 -3.72 -4.99 9.20
N THR A 53 -3.00 -4.22 10.01
CA THR A 53 -3.11 -4.25 11.48
C THR A 53 -4.54 -3.90 11.91
N SER A 54 -5.14 -2.86 11.34
CA SER A 54 -6.52 -2.46 11.62
C SER A 54 -7.54 -3.53 11.20
N CYS A 55 -7.34 -4.15 10.03
CA CYS A 55 -8.18 -5.27 9.57
C CYS A 55 -8.17 -6.42 10.57
N TYR A 56 -7.01 -6.86 10.96
CA TYR A 56 -6.83 -7.98 11.89
C TYR A 56 -7.47 -7.67 13.26
N LEU A 57 -7.17 -6.52 13.87
CA LEU A 57 -7.71 -6.14 15.18
C LEU A 57 -9.24 -6.05 15.17
N LYS A 58 -9.83 -5.39 14.17
CA LYS A 58 -11.28 -5.29 14.00
C LYS A 58 -11.94 -6.64 13.75
N THR A 59 -11.27 -7.52 13.02
CA THR A 59 -11.79 -8.89 12.78
C THR A 59 -11.82 -9.70 14.07
N VAL A 60 -10.78 -9.61 14.91
CA VAL A 60 -10.73 -10.27 16.22
C VAL A 60 -11.85 -9.73 17.13
N GLU A 61 -12.03 -8.41 17.17
CA GLU A 61 -13.11 -7.78 17.96
C GLU A 61 -14.48 -8.21 17.49
N TYR A 62 -14.74 -8.14 16.19
CA TYR A 62 -16.03 -8.55 15.60
C TYR A 62 -16.36 -10.02 15.88
N THR A 63 -15.40 -10.93 15.70
CA THR A 63 -15.61 -12.36 15.91
C THR A 63 -15.87 -12.73 17.38
N LYS A 64 -15.36 -11.94 18.33
CA LYS A 64 -15.65 -12.07 19.77
C LYS A 64 -17.08 -11.63 20.13
N GLY A 65 -17.59 -10.61 19.45
CA GLY A 65 -18.92 -10.08 19.68
C GLY A 65 -20.03 -10.76 18.87
N ARG A 66 -19.68 -11.47 17.79
CA ARG A 66 -20.65 -12.13 16.93
C ARG A 66 -20.94 -13.55 17.41
N GLU A 67 -22.20 -13.82 17.79
CA GLU A 67 -22.64 -15.14 18.23
C GLU A 67 -23.35 -15.90 17.10
N GLN A 68 -23.04 -17.18 16.98
CA GLN A 68 -23.70 -18.18 16.14
C GLN A 68 -23.51 -19.55 16.77
N PHE A 69 -24.50 -20.43 16.64
CA PHE A 69 -24.48 -21.77 17.25
C PHE A 69 -24.24 -21.70 18.76
N ASP A 70 -24.96 -20.77 19.43
CA ASP A 70 -24.95 -20.54 20.87
C ASP A 70 -23.62 -20.17 21.50
N GLN A 71 -22.69 -19.64 20.68
CA GLN A 71 -21.38 -19.17 21.15
C GLN A 71 -20.77 -18.10 20.24
N PRO A 72 -19.79 -17.29 20.73
CA PRO A 72 -19.01 -16.40 19.89
C PRO A 72 -18.30 -17.16 18.77
N ILE A 73 -18.33 -16.61 17.55
CA ILE A 73 -17.68 -17.28 16.42
C ILE A 73 -16.15 -17.36 16.55
N SER A 74 -15.56 -16.53 17.41
CA SER A 74 -14.14 -16.62 17.76
C SER A 74 -13.74 -17.93 18.45
N ASN A 75 -14.69 -18.72 18.97
CA ASN A 75 -14.41 -20.00 19.60
C ASN A 75 -14.15 -21.12 18.58
N PHE A 76 -14.51 -20.91 17.30
CA PHE A 76 -14.27 -21.90 16.26
C PHE A 76 -12.79 -21.88 15.82
N GLN A 77 -12.09 -22.98 16.01
CA GLN A 77 -10.66 -23.10 15.75
C GLN A 77 -10.27 -22.69 14.32
N VAL A 78 -11.09 -23.03 13.32
CA VAL A 78 -10.84 -22.65 11.91
C VAL A 78 -10.80 -21.14 11.71
N LEU A 79 -11.59 -20.36 12.48
CA LEU A 79 -11.59 -18.91 12.42
C LEU A 79 -10.38 -18.33 13.19
N GLN A 80 -10.00 -18.97 14.30
CA GLN A 80 -8.78 -18.61 15.05
C GLN A 80 -7.55 -18.74 14.17
N HIS A 81 -7.39 -19.86 13.44
CA HIS A 81 -6.26 -20.06 12.52
C HIS A 81 -6.20 -18.94 11.47
N ARG A 82 -7.32 -18.57 10.85
CA ARG A 82 -7.36 -17.47 9.87
C ARG A 82 -6.94 -16.13 10.47
N MET A 83 -7.37 -15.82 11.70
CA MET A 83 -6.97 -14.59 12.40
C MET A 83 -5.49 -14.59 12.77
N VAL A 84 -4.94 -15.76 13.15
CA VAL A 84 -3.51 -15.93 13.40
C VAL A 84 -2.70 -15.72 12.12
N ASP A 85 -3.14 -16.27 10.99
CA ASP A 85 -2.49 -16.07 9.69
C ASP A 85 -2.49 -14.57 9.29
N MET A 86 -3.61 -13.86 9.52
CA MET A 86 -3.66 -12.41 9.29
C MET A 86 -2.66 -11.64 10.17
N PHE A 87 -2.51 -12.04 11.42
CA PHE A 87 -1.54 -11.46 12.35
C PHE A 87 -0.11 -11.71 11.86
N ILE A 88 0.23 -12.95 11.51
CA ILE A 88 1.57 -13.33 11.02
C ILE A 88 1.94 -12.50 9.78
N GLU A 89 1.04 -12.41 8.81
CA GLU A 89 1.27 -11.63 7.59
C GLU A 89 1.45 -10.13 7.88
N SER A 90 0.72 -9.58 8.85
CA SER A 90 0.88 -8.19 9.29
C SER A 90 2.24 -7.94 9.94
N GLU A 91 2.67 -8.81 10.88
CA GLU A 91 3.96 -8.67 11.57
C GLU A 91 5.16 -8.92 10.64
N LEU A 92 5.03 -9.84 9.68
CA LEU A 92 6.02 -10.04 8.63
C LEU A 92 6.22 -8.77 7.80
N CYS A 93 5.12 -8.16 7.31
CA CYS A 93 5.18 -6.91 6.56
C CYS A 93 5.75 -5.75 7.39
N LYS A 94 5.41 -5.68 8.68
CA LYS A 94 5.93 -4.68 9.61
C LYS A 94 7.44 -4.81 9.83
N SER A 95 7.94 -6.04 9.94
CA SER A 95 9.38 -6.32 10.07
C SER A 95 10.14 -5.91 8.81
N LEU A 96 9.59 -6.23 7.61
CA LEU A 96 10.16 -5.80 6.35
C LEU A 96 10.10 -4.27 6.17
N LEU A 97 9.05 -3.62 6.66
CA LEU A 97 8.93 -2.16 6.65
C LEU A 97 10.06 -1.52 7.47
N PHE A 98 10.29 -1.97 8.69
CA PHE A 98 11.38 -1.46 9.53
C PHE A 98 12.75 -1.68 8.87
N LYS A 99 12.98 -2.86 8.27
CA LYS A 99 14.21 -3.11 7.52
C LYS A 99 14.39 -2.13 6.37
N ALA A 100 13.35 -1.94 5.53
CA ALA A 100 13.40 -1.02 4.40
C ALA A 100 13.60 0.44 4.85
N MET A 101 12.97 0.86 5.96
CA MET A 101 13.16 2.19 6.53
C MET A 101 14.60 2.43 6.95
N LEU A 102 15.23 1.49 7.64
CA LEU A 102 16.63 1.59 8.08
C LEU A 102 17.60 1.68 6.89
N GLU A 103 17.37 0.89 5.83
CA GLU A 103 18.19 0.93 4.63
C GLU A 103 18.06 2.27 3.87
N VAL A 104 16.85 2.83 3.82
CA VAL A 104 16.61 4.15 3.22
C VAL A 104 17.24 5.26 4.06
N ASP A 105 17.11 5.21 5.39
CA ASP A 105 17.65 6.22 6.31
C ASP A 105 19.19 6.22 6.31
N SER A 106 19.81 5.06 6.20
CA SER A 106 21.26 4.92 6.12
C SER A 106 21.86 5.29 4.74
N GLY A 107 21.01 5.51 3.73
CA GLY A 107 21.48 5.77 2.35
C GLY A 107 22.18 4.54 1.72
N SER A 108 21.79 3.34 2.12
CA SER A 108 22.36 2.08 1.64
C SER A 108 22.14 1.88 0.13
N ASP A 109 23.12 1.32 -0.57
CA ASP A 109 23.00 0.94 -1.98
C ASP A 109 21.90 -0.13 -2.18
N ASP A 110 21.62 -0.94 -1.17
CA ASP A 110 20.59 -1.98 -1.17
C ASP A 110 19.16 -1.45 -0.91
N MET A 111 18.97 -0.14 -0.66
CA MET A 111 17.65 0.44 -0.34
C MET A 111 16.58 0.07 -1.37
N HIS A 112 16.92 0.12 -2.67
CA HIS A 112 16.00 -0.20 -3.77
C HIS A 112 15.50 -1.64 -3.72
N LYS A 113 16.38 -2.55 -3.32
CA LYS A 113 16.12 -3.99 -3.16
C LYS A 113 15.17 -4.23 -1.98
N HIS A 114 15.44 -3.63 -0.82
CA HIS A 114 14.60 -3.78 0.37
C HIS A 114 13.21 -3.16 0.20
N VAL A 115 13.10 -1.99 -0.44
CA VAL A 115 11.81 -1.39 -0.78
C VAL A 115 11.03 -2.28 -1.76
N SER A 116 11.69 -2.90 -2.73
CA SER A 116 11.04 -3.81 -3.68
C SER A 116 10.59 -5.11 -3.00
N ALA A 117 11.39 -5.68 -2.10
CA ALA A 117 11.00 -6.86 -1.30
C ALA A 117 9.75 -6.57 -0.44
N LEU A 118 9.77 -5.44 0.29
CA LEU A 118 8.63 -4.99 1.08
C LEU A 118 7.37 -4.86 0.21
N LYS A 119 7.46 -4.14 -0.90
CA LYS A 119 6.30 -3.86 -1.75
C LYS A 119 5.73 -5.14 -2.40
N ALA A 120 6.59 -6.09 -2.78
CA ALA A 120 6.17 -7.40 -3.27
C ALA A 120 5.40 -8.19 -2.19
N GLN A 121 5.89 -8.18 -0.93
CA GLN A 121 5.22 -8.84 0.18
C GLN A 121 3.89 -8.16 0.52
N ILE A 122 3.84 -6.82 0.57
CA ILE A 122 2.60 -6.05 0.80
C ILE A 122 1.52 -6.41 -0.23
N GLY A 123 1.89 -6.60 -1.50
CA GLY A 123 0.92 -6.97 -2.53
C GLY A 123 0.25 -8.33 -2.29
N LYS A 124 0.96 -9.29 -1.69
CA LYS A 124 0.45 -10.61 -1.31
C LYS A 124 -0.32 -10.57 0.01
N SER A 125 0.35 -10.13 1.07
CA SER A 125 -0.16 -10.11 2.44
C SER A 125 -1.34 -9.16 2.62
N GLY A 126 -1.30 -7.99 1.98
CA GLY A 126 -2.39 -7.02 2.01
C GLY A 126 -3.67 -7.56 1.38
N LYS A 127 -3.55 -8.19 0.21
CA LYS A 127 -4.69 -8.84 -0.46
C LYS A 127 -5.25 -9.99 0.40
N PHE A 128 -4.38 -10.84 0.93
CA PHE A 128 -4.78 -11.95 1.80
C PHE A 128 -5.51 -11.44 3.03
N SER A 129 -4.91 -10.54 3.82
CA SER A 129 -5.50 -10.00 5.05
C SER A 129 -6.84 -9.32 4.80
N ALA A 130 -6.95 -8.54 3.73
CA ALA A 130 -8.18 -7.87 3.34
C ALA A 130 -9.30 -8.87 2.99
N GLN A 131 -9.00 -9.92 2.23
CA GLN A 131 -9.95 -10.97 1.86
C GLN A 131 -10.40 -11.77 3.08
N GLN A 132 -9.48 -12.13 3.99
CA GLN A 132 -9.82 -12.83 5.22
C GLN A 132 -10.70 -11.97 6.13
N ALA A 133 -10.40 -10.68 6.26
CA ALA A 133 -11.21 -9.76 7.05
C ALA A 133 -12.67 -9.70 6.54
N VAL A 134 -12.86 -9.47 5.22
CA VAL A 134 -14.22 -9.47 4.63
C VAL A 134 -14.93 -10.80 4.84
N GLN A 135 -14.22 -11.92 4.60
CA GLN A 135 -14.79 -13.27 4.76
C GLN A 135 -15.25 -13.53 6.20
N LEU A 136 -14.45 -13.14 7.21
CA LEU A 136 -14.75 -13.35 8.62
C LEU A 136 -15.86 -12.45 9.15
N HIS A 137 -16.12 -11.32 8.50
CA HIS A 137 -17.28 -10.46 8.78
C HIS A 137 -18.55 -10.92 8.04
N GLY A 138 -18.41 -11.80 7.04
CA GLY A 138 -19.54 -12.26 6.23
C GLY A 138 -20.23 -11.12 5.48
N GLY A 139 -21.55 -11.11 5.42
CA GLY A 139 -22.33 -10.06 4.75
C GLY A 139 -22.03 -8.65 5.25
N MET A 140 -21.72 -8.47 6.53
CA MET A 140 -21.36 -7.18 7.12
C MET A 140 -20.03 -6.63 6.59
N GLY A 141 -19.12 -7.50 6.15
CA GLY A 141 -17.81 -7.09 5.60
C GLY A 141 -17.88 -6.39 4.25
N VAL A 142 -19.02 -6.47 3.55
CA VAL A 142 -19.23 -5.80 2.25
C VAL A 142 -20.19 -4.60 2.34
N THR A 143 -20.74 -4.32 3.52
CA THR A 143 -21.57 -3.13 3.76
C THR A 143 -20.70 -1.92 4.08
N ASP A 144 -21.27 -0.71 3.94
CA ASP A 144 -20.60 0.53 4.32
C ASP A 144 -20.70 0.84 5.82
N GLU A 145 -21.37 -0.01 6.60
CA GLU A 145 -21.51 0.13 8.06
C GLU A 145 -20.18 -0.17 8.78
N LEU A 146 -19.36 -1.05 8.21
CA LEU A 146 -18.06 -1.43 8.77
C LEU A 146 -16.89 -0.99 7.88
N ASN A 147 -15.85 -0.49 8.51
CA ASN A 147 -14.67 0.02 7.80
C ASN A 147 -13.84 -1.06 7.08
N VAL A 148 -14.14 -2.34 7.28
CA VAL A 148 -13.40 -3.46 6.69
C VAL A 148 -13.44 -3.42 5.16
N GLY A 149 -14.60 -3.07 4.57
CA GLY A 149 -14.75 -2.87 3.13
C GLY A 149 -13.85 -1.75 2.57
N HIS A 150 -13.67 -0.66 3.33
CA HIS A 150 -12.77 0.43 2.95
C HIS A 150 -11.29 0.00 2.98
N TYR A 151 -10.86 -0.73 4.00
CA TYR A 151 -9.51 -1.30 4.05
C TYR A 151 -9.27 -2.28 2.91
N PHE A 152 -10.25 -3.12 2.57
CA PHE A 152 -10.17 -4.02 1.41
C PHE A 152 -9.90 -3.26 0.11
N LYS A 153 -10.71 -2.23 -0.18
CA LYS A 153 -10.56 -1.37 -1.36
C LYS A 153 -9.17 -0.71 -1.36
N ARG A 154 -8.74 -0.17 -0.22
CA ARG A 154 -7.45 0.52 -0.11
C ARG A 154 -6.27 -0.42 -0.28
N LEU A 155 -6.24 -1.57 0.39
CA LEU A 155 -5.17 -2.57 0.26
C LEU A 155 -5.07 -3.13 -1.17
N THR A 156 -6.21 -3.31 -1.85
CA THR A 156 -6.23 -3.69 -3.27
C THR A 156 -5.58 -2.63 -4.14
N THR A 157 -5.90 -1.35 -3.91
CA THR A 157 -5.33 -0.22 -4.65
C THR A 157 -3.83 -0.08 -4.38
N VAL A 158 -3.42 -0.14 -3.11
CA VAL A 158 -2.00 -0.11 -2.71
C VAL A 158 -1.21 -1.23 -3.37
N GLY A 159 -1.81 -2.40 -3.57
CA GLY A 159 -1.19 -3.52 -4.27
C GLY A 159 -0.73 -3.21 -5.70
N THR A 160 -1.28 -2.15 -6.33
CA THR A 160 -0.96 -1.75 -7.72
C THR A 160 -0.21 -0.42 -7.84
N ILE A 161 -0.37 0.50 -6.89
CA ILE A 161 0.33 1.80 -6.89
C ILE A 161 1.84 1.58 -6.84
N PHE A 162 2.59 2.32 -7.65
CA PHE A 162 4.05 2.23 -7.82
C PHE A 162 4.59 0.85 -8.24
N GLY A 163 3.75 0.02 -8.81
CA GLY A 163 4.09 -1.32 -9.28
C GLY A 163 3.42 -2.43 -8.47
N ASN A 164 3.06 -3.50 -9.16
CA ASN A 164 2.45 -4.68 -8.56
C ASN A 164 3.52 -5.66 -8.02
N THR A 165 3.06 -6.75 -7.42
CA THR A 165 3.93 -7.80 -6.86
C THR A 165 4.94 -8.34 -7.88
N ASP A 166 4.49 -8.65 -9.11
CA ASP A 166 5.36 -9.24 -10.14
C ASP A 166 6.43 -8.25 -10.61
N TYR A 167 6.07 -6.98 -10.74
CA TYR A 167 7.02 -5.91 -11.05
C TYR A 167 8.13 -5.83 -10.00
N HIS A 168 7.76 -5.81 -8.71
CA HIS A 168 8.73 -5.70 -7.63
C HIS A 168 9.56 -6.96 -7.42
N LEU A 169 9.01 -8.16 -7.68
CA LEU A 169 9.78 -9.40 -7.69
C LEU A 169 10.84 -9.41 -8.80
N LYS A 170 10.46 -9.01 -10.02
CA LYS A 170 11.41 -8.87 -11.13
C LYS A 170 12.49 -7.84 -10.81
N LYS A 171 12.10 -6.67 -10.27
CA LYS A 171 13.03 -5.63 -9.86
C LYS A 171 14.00 -6.15 -8.79
N TYR A 172 13.51 -6.85 -7.77
CA TYR A 172 14.34 -7.45 -6.71
C TYR A 172 15.40 -8.41 -7.25
N THR A 173 15.05 -9.22 -8.26
CA THR A 173 15.99 -10.20 -8.85
C THR A 173 16.97 -9.57 -9.83
N SER A 174 16.75 -8.34 -10.30
CA SER A 174 17.62 -7.62 -11.23
C SER A 174 18.60 -6.65 -10.55
N LEU A 175 18.43 -6.44 -9.24
CA LEU A 175 19.31 -5.65 -8.37
C LEU A 175 20.28 -6.54 -7.62
#